data_aa8c5c9bc0ca087f08236424983ae3ed
#
_entry.id   aa8c5c9bc0ca087f08236424983ae3ed
#
_cell.length_a   1.000
_cell.length_b   1.000
_cell.length_c   1.000
_cell.angle_alpha   90.00
_cell.angle_beta   90.00
_cell.angle_gamma   90.00
#
_symmetry.space_group_name_H-M   'P 1'
#
loop_
_entity.id
_entity.type
_entity.pdbx_description
1 polymer ?
#
loop_
_entity_poly.entity_id
_entity_poly.type
_entity_poly.pdbx_seq_one_letter_code
_entity_poly.pdbx_strand_id
1 'polypeptide(L)'
;EISACLVGSEMCIRDRLGSAPIAAAAAQSKEEVRQGLISMTGTFIDTIVICTMTGLSIVITGSWNMGLEGVAVTTKAFQMGLPFPERAAAFILMICLVFFAFTTILGWDYYSEKCLEYIIGNKSKAIMIYRWIYIGCIFIGPYMTVQAVWTIADICNGLMAIPNLIALIALNGVVVNETDSFFERGVHKQK
;
A
#
# COMPACT_ATOMS: atom_id res chain seq x y z
N GLU A 1 10.95 -3.46 9.82
CA GLU A 1 9.47 -3.62 9.87
C GLU A 1 8.72 -2.33 10.19
N ILE A 2 9.13 -1.49 11.14
CA ILE A 2 8.38 -0.32 11.58
C ILE A 2 8.50 0.86 10.59
N SER A 3 9.64 1.06 9.92
CA SER A 3 9.71 2.08 8.84
C SER A 3 9.15 1.59 7.51
N ALA A 4 9.15 0.28 7.29
CA ALA A 4 8.31 -0.34 6.28
C ALA A 4 6.83 0.02 6.50
N CYS A 5 6.40 0.23 7.73
CA CYS A 5 5.03 0.58 8.07
C CYS A 5 4.69 2.04 7.92
N LEU A 6 5.60 2.99 8.11
CA LEU A 6 5.33 4.39 7.77
C LEU A 6 5.14 4.58 6.25
N VAL A 7 5.96 3.93 5.46
CA VAL A 7 5.80 3.88 4.00
C VAL A 7 4.68 2.91 3.62
N GLY A 8 4.43 1.85 4.40
CA GLY A 8 3.30 0.92 4.25
C GLY A 8 1.96 1.53 4.58
N SER A 9 1.87 2.46 5.54
CA SER A 9 0.62 3.14 5.84
C SER A 9 0.18 4.04 4.69
N GLU A 10 1.11 4.69 4.00
CA GLU A 10 0.80 5.44 2.79
C GLU A 10 0.40 4.51 1.63
N MET A 11 1.03 3.34 1.53
CA MET A 11 0.62 2.33 0.56
C MET A 11 -0.78 1.79 0.87
N CYS A 12 -1.12 1.52 2.13
CA CYS A 12 -2.46 1.13 2.53
C CYS A 12 -3.52 2.20 2.24
N ILE A 13 -3.20 3.47 2.42
CA ILE A 13 -4.08 4.58 2.05
C ILE A 13 -4.26 4.62 0.53
N ARG A 14 -3.21 4.46 -0.24
CA ARG A 14 -3.27 4.39 -1.71
C ARG A 14 -4.05 3.18 -2.20
N ASP A 15 -3.83 2.02 -1.62
CA ASP A 15 -4.53 0.78 -1.98
C ASP A 15 -6.05 0.89 -1.75
N ARG A 16 -6.48 1.67 -0.76
CA ARG A 16 -7.90 1.96 -0.52
C ARG A 16 -8.52 2.88 -1.56
N LEU A 17 -7.73 3.68 -2.27
CA LEU A 17 -8.21 4.60 -3.31
C LEU A 17 -8.54 3.91 -4.64
N GLY A 18 -8.33 2.59 -4.77
CA GLY A 18 -8.76 1.82 -5.94
C GLY A 18 -7.80 0.75 -6.44
N SER A 19 -6.58 0.62 -5.90
CA SER A 19 -5.60 -0.40 -6.33
C SER A 19 -5.80 -1.76 -5.65
N ALA A 20 -6.31 -1.80 -4.42
CA ALA A 20 -6.57 -3.04 -3.70
C ALA A 20 -7.47 -4.06 -4.45
N PRO A 21 -8.54 -3.65 -5.15
CA PRO A 21 -9.35 -4.57 -5.94
C PRO A 21 -8.58 -5.30 -7.04
N ILE A 22 -7.52 -4.71 -7.59
CA ILE A 22 -6.69 -5.33 -8.64
C ILE A 22 -5.93 -6.54 -8.08
N ALA A 23 -5.37 -6.41 -6.86
CA ALA A 23 -4.74 -7.53 -6.18
C ALA A 23 -5.75 -8.58 -5.73
N ALA A 24 -6.91 -8.16 -5.22
CA ALA A 24 -7.98 -9.04 -4.79
C ALA A 24 -8.56 -9.87 -5.96
N ALA A 25 -8.65 -9.29 -7.16
CA ALA A 25 -9.10 -9.98 -8.36
C ALA A 25 -8.16 -11.13 -8.80
N ALA A 26 -6.88 -11.06 -8.44
CA ALA A 26 -5.91 -12.14 -8.70
C ALA A 26 -5.95 -13.27 -7.66
N ALA A 27 -6.69 -13.10 -6.57
CA ALA A 27 -6.80 -14.10 -5.52
C ALA A 27 -7.64 -15.30 -6.00
N GLN A 28 -7.19 -16.51 -5.67
CA GLN A 28 -7.91 -17.76 -6.00
C GLN A 28 -9.03 -18.07 -5.00
N SER A 29 -9.76 -17.07 -4.56
CA SER A 29 -10.91 -17.25 -3.65
C SER A 29 -12.17 -17.50 -4.45
N LYS A 30 -12.93 -18.53 -4.09
CA LYS A 30 -14.23 -18.83 -4.72
C LYS A 30 -15.37 -17.97 -4.15
N GLU A 31 -15.15 -17.29 -3.04
CA GLU A 31 -16.13 -16.48 -2.32
C GLU A 31 -15.62 -15.05 -2.17
N GLU A 32 -16.29 -14.11 -2.81
CA GLU A 32 -15.91 -12.69 -2.86
C GLU A 32 -15.91 -12.05 -1.46
N VAL A 33 -16.93 -12.34 -0.66
CA VAL A 33 -17.08 -11.82 0.71
C VAL A 33 -15.95 -12.30 1.61
N ARG A 34 -15.51 -13.55 1.48
CA ARG A 34 -14.38 -14.08 2.23
C ARG A 34 -13.09 -13.36 1.91
N GLN A 35 -12.86 -13.05 0.63
CA GLN A 35 -11.70 -12.26 0.20
C GLN A 35 -11.76 -10.84 0.76
N GLY A 36 -12.93 -10.21 0.78
CA GLY A 36 -13.16 -8.91 1.38
C GLY A 36 -12.82 -8.88 2.89
N LEU A 37 -13.26 -9.88 3.64
CA LEU A 37 -12.97 -10.02 5.07
C LEU A 37 -11.47 -10.20 5.34
N ILE A 38 -10.77 -11.00 4.54
CA ILE A 38 -9.32 -11.19 4.66
C ILE A 38 -8.59 -9.86 4.40
N SER A 39 -8.96 -9.14 3.35
CA SER A 39 -8.38 -7.84 3.03
C SER A 39 -8.62 -6.80 4.12
N MET A 40 -9.81 -6.80 4.72
CA MET A 40 -10.16 -5.93 5.84
C MET A 40 -9.30 -6.21 7.08
N THR A 41 -9.03 -7.48 7.37
CA THR A 41 -8.17 -7.88 8.51
C THR A 41 -6.73 -7.40 8.30
N GLY A 42 -6.18 -7.57 7.10
CA GLY A 42 -4.85 -7.05 6.75
C GLY A 42 -4.75 -5.55 6.98
N THR A 43 -5.74 -4.81 6.48
CA THR A 43 -5.85 -3.36 6.64
C THR A 43 -5.95 -2.93 8.12
N PHE A 44 -6.72 -3.67 8.94
CA PHE A 44 -6.84 -3.41 10.36
C PHE A 44 -5.49 -3.56 11.08
N ILE A 45 -4.78 -4.67 10.86
CA ILE A 45 -3.47 -4.92 11.48
C ILE A 45 -2.49 -3.83 11.08
N ASP A 46 -2.42 -3.48 9.81
CA ASP A 46 -1.47 -2.51 9.30
C ASP A 46 -1.76 -1.10 9.85
N THR A 47 -3.01 -0.65 9.80
CA THR A 47 -3.37 0.71 10.24
C THR A 47 -3.43 0.84 11.76
N ILE A 48 -4.09 -0.08 12.45
CA ILE A 48 -4.30 0.07 13.90
C ILE A 48 -3.07 -0.38 14.68
N VAL A 49 -2.50 -1.55 14.35
CA VAL A 49 -1.37 -2.06 15.14
C VAL A 49 -0.07 -1.37 14.74
N ILE A 50 0.28 -1.42 13.47
CA ILE A 50 1.61 -1.03 13.02
C ILE A 50 1.79 0.49 12.97
N CYS A 51 0.82 1.23 12.44
CA CYS A 51 0.89 2.69 12.43
C CYS A 51 0.84 3.29 13.85
N THR A 52 0.05 2.69 14.76
CA THR A 52 0.01 3.14 16.16
C THR A 52 1.34 2.88 16.85
N MET A 53 1.95 1.71 16.66
CA MET A 53 3.28 1.42 17.23
C MET A 53 4.34 2.40 16.73
N THR A 54 4.31 2.73 15.45
CA THR A 54 5.25 3.70 14.87
C THR A 54 5.00 5.11 15.40
N GLY A 55 3.75 5.54 15.43
CA GLY A 55 3.37 6.86 15.97
C GLY A 55 3.77 7.01 17.43
N LEU A 56 3.50 6.00 18.27
CA LEU A 56 3.91 5.97 19.67
C LEU A 56 5.44 6.03 19.81
N SER A 57 6.17 5.31 18.99
CA SER A 57 7.64 5.34 19.01
C SER A 57 8.18 6.74 18.72
N ILE A 58 7.60 7.46 17.77
CA ILE A 58 8.00 8.84 17.43
C ILE A 58 7.65 9.80 18.56
N VAL A 59 6.47 9.66 19.17
CA VAL A 59 6.02 10.53 20.26
C VAL A 59 6.86 10.30 21.53
N ILE A 60 7.06 9.05 21.93
CA ILE A 60 7.82 8.70 23.14
C ILE A 60 9.29 9.12 23.03
N THR A 61 9.89 9.00 21.87
CA THR A 61 11.30 9.42 21.63
C THR A 61 11.45 10.93 21.45
N GLY A 62 10.35 11.67 21.28
CA GLY A 62 10.39 13.11 21.05
C GLY A 62 10.95 13.52 19.68
N SER A 63 11.11 12.58 18.77
CA SER A 63 11.73 12.81 17.45
C SER A 63 10.94 13.78 16.57
N TRP A 64 9.64 13.94 16.83
CA TRP A 64 8.77 14.85 16.09
C TRP A 64 9.16 16.34 16.23
N ASN A 65 9.85 16.72 17.33
CA ASN A 65 10.24 18.10 17.61
C ASN A 65 11.65 18.46 17.11
N MET A 66 12.32 17.56 16.37
CA MET A 66 13.70 17.76 15.91
C MET A 66 13.80 18.44 14.53
N GLY A 67 12.70 18.90 13.95
CA GLY A 67 12.68 19.54 12.63
C GLY A 67 13.10 18.61 11.48
N LEU A 68 12.99 17.30 11.67
CA LEU A 68 13.25 16.28 10.66
C LEU A 68 11.96 15.97 9.90
N GLU A 69 12.08 15.58 8.63
CA GLU A 69 10.95 15.22 7.79
C GLU A 69 11.02 13.77 7.29
N GLY A 70 9.84 13.17 7.13
CA GLY A 70 9.68 11.84 6.51
C GLY A 70 10.44 10.72 7.23
N VAL A 71 11.21 9.96 6.48
CA VAL A 71 11.96 8.79 6.99
C VAL A 71 12.99 9.16 8.06
N ALA A 72 13.53 10.38 8.04
CA ALA A 72 14.55 10.80 9.00
C ALA A 72 14.01 10.86 10.45
N VAL A 73 12.74 11.23 10.64
CA VAL A 73 12.07 11.23 11.95
C VAL A 73 12.03 9.81 12.53
N THR A 74 11.62 8.86 11.73
CA THR A 74 11.52 7.46 12.13
C THR A 74 12.89 6.85 12.41
N THR A 75 13.88 7.16 11.55
CA THR A 75 15.26 6.69 11.76
C THR A 75 15.79 7.17 13.10
N LYS A 76 15.55 8.43 13.43
CA LYS A 76 15.98 8.98 14.72
C LYS A 76 15.23 8.38 15.90
N ALA A 77 13.91 8.18 15.77
CA ALA A 77 13.11 7.50 16.80
C ALA A 77 13.65 6.09 17.10
N PHE A 78 14.03 5.35 16.05
CA PHE A 78 14.60 4.01 16.21
C PHE A 78 16.01 4.01 16.81
N GLN A 79 16.84 4.97 16.42
CA GLN A 79 18.18 5.12 17.00
C GLN A 79 18.12 5.40 18.50
N MET A 80 17.11 6.15 18.95
CA MET A 80 16.93 6.50 20.35
C MET A 80 16.18 5.42 21.16
N GLY A 81 15.28 4.68 20.52
CA GLY A 81 14.42 3.70 21.18
C GLY A 81 14.98 2.29 21.27
N LEU A 82 15.94 1.91 20.41
CA LEU A 82 16.49 0.57 20.40
C LEU A 82 17.74 0.46 21.28
N PRO A 83 17.92 -0.63 22.05
CA PRO A 83 19.09 -0.86 22.89
C PRO A 83 20.34 -1.27 22.09
N PHE A 84 20.42 -0.92 20.81
CA PHE A 84 21.53 -1.19 19.92
C PHE A 84 22.34 0.07 19.65
N PRO A 85 23.64 -0.07 19.27
CA PRO A 85 24.43 1.07 18.81
C PRO A 85 23.71 1.81 17.67
N GLU A 86 23.71 3.13 17.69
CA GLU A 86 23.00 3.98 16.71
C GLU A 86 23.29 3.58 15.25
N ARG A 87 24.52 3.16 14.94
CA ARG A 87 24.92 2.69 13.62
C ARG A 87 24.24 1.39 13.22
N ALA A 88 24.08 0.45 14.16
CA ALA A 88 23.44 -0.83 13.89
C ALA A 88 21.93 -0.65 13.68
N ALA A 89 21.28 0.19 14.48
CA ALA A 89 19.86 0.51 14.33
C ALA A 89 19.59 1.16 12.97
N ALA A 90 20.41 2.15 12.56
CA ALA A 90 20.28 2.79 11.25
C ALA A 90 20.51 1.82 10.08
N PHE A 91 21.48 0.90 10.22
CA PHE A 91 21.78 -0.09 9.18
C PHE A 91 20.64 -1.10 8.99
N ILE A 92 20.09 -1.62 10.07
CA ILE A 92 18.93 -2.53 10.04
C ILE A 92 17.74 -1.84 9.37
N LEU A 93 17.46 -0.59 9.77
CA LEU A 93 16.40 0.20 9.20
C LEU A 93 16.58 0.41 7.69
N MET A 94 17.80 0.76 7.26
CA MET A 94 18.13 0.97 5.86
C MET A 94 17.89 -0.31 5.02
N ILE A 95 18.29 -1.47 5.53
CA ILE A 95 18.01 -2.76 4.87
C ILE A 95 16.52 -3.00 4.75
N CYS A 96 15.75 -2.79 5.82
CA CYS A 96 14.29 -2.93 5.79
C CYS A 96 13.65 -2.00 4.76
N LEU A 97 14.11 -0.75 4.67
CA LEU A 97 13.63 0.21 3.67
C LEU A 97 13.94 -0.22 2.23
N VAL A 98 15.13 -0.77 1.98
CA VAL A 98 15.49 -1.27 0.64
C VAL A 98 14.58 -2.42 0.24
N PHE A 99 14.38 -3.41 1.11
CA PHE A 99 13.44 -4.51 0.82
C PHE A 99 12.02 -4.02 0.61
N PHE A 100 11.59 -3.07 1.43
CA PHE A 100 10.26 -2.49 1.29
C PHE A 100 10.09 -1.73 -0.03
N ALA A 101 11.04 -0.87 -0.40
CA ALA A 101 11.02 -0.15 -1.66
C ALA A 101 10.99 -1.13 -2.85
N PHE A 102 11.78 -2.20 -2.78
CA PHE A 102 11.81 -3.23 -3.81
C PHE A 102 10.46 -3.94 -3.99
N THR A 103 9.84 -4.39 -2.88
CA THR A 103 8.53 -5.03 -2.94
C THR A 103 7.44 -4.08 -3.42
N THR A 104 7.53 -2.80 -3.06
CA THR A 104 6.63 -1.74 -3.51
C THR A 104 6.71 -1.54 -5.02
N ILE A 105 7.93 -1.42 -5.56
CA ILE A 105 8.16 -1.26 -6.99
C ILE A 105 7.56 -2.44 -7.77
N LEU A 106 7.80 -3.68 -7.31
CA LEU A 106 7.24 -4.88 -7.95
C LEU A 106 5.70 -4.91 -7.88
N GLY A 107 5.12 -4.54 -6.74
CA GLY A 107 3.66 -4.51 -6.57
C GLY A 107 3.00 -3.51 -7.51
N TRP A 108 3.55 -2.30 -7.63
CA TRP A 108 3.03 -1.28 -8.53
C TRP A 108 3.21 -1.62 -10.01
N ASP A 109 4.33 -2.25 -10.38
CA ASP A 109 4.53 -2.76 -11.74
C ASP A 109 3.44 -3.77 -12.10
N TYR A 110 3.16 -4.72 -11.22
CA TYR A 110 2.10 -5.70 -11.42
C TYR A 110 0.71 -5.08 -11.59
N TYR A 111 0.34 -4.12 -10.74
CA TYR A 111 -0.97 -3.43 -10.84
C TYR A 111 -1.10 -2.67 -12.16
N SER A 112 -0.07 -1.96 -12.54
CA SER A 112 -0.05 -1.19 -13.78
C SER A 112 -0.08 -2.08 -15.00
N GLU A 113 0.64 -3.21 -14.98
CA GLU A 113 0.62 -4.21 -16.06
C GLU A 113 -0.79 -4.78 -16.24
N LYS A 114 -1.48 -5.12 -15.14
CA LYS A 114 -2.85 -5.62 -15.19
C LYS A 114 -3.85 -4.60 -15.72
N CYS A 115 -3.71 -3.35 -15.34
CA CYS A 115 -4.53 -2.27 -15.90
C CYS A 115 -4.29 -2.09 -17.40
N LEU A 116 -3.03 -2.14 -17.83
CA LEU A 116 -2.65 -2.01 -19.23
C LEU A 116 -3.17 -3.19 -20.07
N GLU A 117 -3.04 -4.41 -19.54
CA GLU A 117 -3.57 -5.63 -20.13
C GLU A 117 -5.07 -5.56 -20.35
N TYR A 118 -5.81 -4.99 -19.40
CA TYR A 118 -7.25 -4.78 -19.51
C TYR A 118 -7.62 -3.78 -20.62
N ILE A 119 -6.88 -2.69 -20.77
CA ILE A 119 -7.19 -1.61 -21.74
C ILE A 119 -6.79 -2.00 -23.16
N ILE A 120 -5.59 -2.58 -23.35
CA ILE A 120 -4.99 -2.81 -24.69
C ILE A 120 -5.21 -4.26 -25.15
N GLY A 121 -5.64 -5.14 -24.25
CA GLY A 121 -5.65 -6.58 -24.46
C GLY A 121 -4.24 -7.16 -24.32
N ASN A 122 -4.13 -8.49 -24.35
CA ASN A 122 -2.88 -9.22 -24.12
C ASN A 122 -1.89 -9.07 -25.31
N LYS A 123 -1.46 -7.81 -25.59
CA LYS A 123 -0.46 -7.52 -26.61
C LYS A 123 0.93 -7.49 -25.96
N SER A 124 1.66 -8.58 -26.01
CA SER A 124 3.01 -8.74 -25.44
C SER A 124 3.98 -7.58 -25.76
N LYS A 125 3.92 -7.01 -26.95
CA LYS A 125 4.77 -5.85 -27.32
C LYS A 125 4.46 -4.59 -26.53
N ALA A 126 3.19 -4.30 -26.26
CA ALA A 126 2.79 -3.12 -25.48
C ALA A 126 3.23 -3.23 -24.03
N ILE A 127 3.09 -4.41 -23.44
CA ILE A 127 3.54 -4.70 -22.08
C ILE A 127 5.07 -4.56 -21.97
N MET A 128 5.81 -5.04 -22.96
CA MET A 128 7.28 -4.89 -22.98
C MET A 128 7.71 -3.43 -23.05
N ILE A 129 7.08 -2.62 -23.90
CA ILE A 129 7.37 -1.17 -23.99
C ILE A 129 7.07 -0.49 -22.66
N TYR A 130 5.93 -0.81 -22.04
CA TYR A 130 5.56 -0.26 -20.74
C TYR A 130 6.61 -0.57 -19.65
N ARG A 131 7.08 -1.81 -19.56
CA ARG A 131 8.13 -2.21 -18.60
C ARG A 131 9.41 -1.40 -18.78
N TRP A 132 9.84 -1.17 -20.02
CA TRP A 132 11.01 -0.33 -20.29
C TRP A 132 10.80 1.12 -19.85
N ILE A 133 9.62 1.70 -20.09
CA ILE A 133 9.27 3.04 -19.63
C ILE A 133 9.26 3.09 -18.11
N TYR A 134 8.67 2.08 -17.44
CA TYR A 134 8.60 1.99 -15.99
C TYR A 134 9.99 1.94 -15.35
N ILE A 135 10.88 1.10 -15.86
CA ILE A 135 12.28 1.04 -15.42
C ILE A 135 12.96 2.39 -15.61
N GLY A 136 12.76 3.06 -16.74
CA GLY A 136 13.29 4.40 -16.99
C GLY A 136 12.80 5.43 -15.96
N CYS A 137 11.51 5.41 -15.61
CA CYS A 137 10.95 6.27 -14.58
C CYS A 137 11.57 6.03 -13.19
N ILE A 138 11.86 4.76 -12.83
CA ILE A 138 12.52 4.42 -11.57
C ILE A 138 13.93 5.04 -11.51
N PHE A 139 14.67 5.03 -12.62
CA PHE A 139 15.99 5.65 -12.68
C PHE A 139 15.94 7.17 -12.59
N ILE A 140 14.89 7.80 -13.08
CA ILE A 140 14.70 9.26 -13.06
C ILE A 140 14.26 9.74 -11.66
N GLY A 141 13.49 8.90 -10.94
CA GLY A 141 12.91 9.23 -9.64
C GLY A 141 13.88 9.87 -8.63
N PRO A 142 15.08 9.32 -8.39
CA PRO A 142 16.06 9.87 -7.45
C PRO A 142 16.59 11.25 -7.79
N TYR A 143 16.46 11.69 -9.04
CA TYR A 143 16.90 13.03 -9.49
C TYR A 143 15.80 14.10 -9.31
N MET A 144 14.58 13.69 -9.03
CA MET A 144 13.48 14.61 -8.77
C MET A 144 13.50 15.09 -7.32
N THR A 145 13.01 16.30 -7.08
CA THR A 145 12.82 16.78 -5.70
C THR A 145 11.68 16.01 -5.02
N VAL A 146 11.86 15.70 -3.74
CA VAL A 146 10.87 14.95 -2.94
C VAL A 146 9.49 15.61 -3.01
N GLN A 147 9.44 16.94 -2.93
CA GLN A 147 8.19 17.69 -3.02
C GLN A 147 7.48 17.53 -4.36
N ALA A 148 8.20 17.54 -5.47
CA ALA A 148 7.62 17.33 -6.81
C ALA A 148 7.03 15.93 -6.94
N VAL A 149 7.73 14.90 -6.45
CA VAL A 149 7.25 13.51 -6.47
C VAL A 149 5.96 13.37 -5.66
N TRP A 150 5.90 13.95 -4.45
CA TRP A 150 4.71 13.92 -3.62
C TRP A 150 3.53 14.63 -4.27
N THR A 151 3.74 15.82 -4.84
CA THR A 151 2.67 16.56 -5.51
C THR A 151 2.07 15.77 -6.68
N ILE A 152 2.92 15.15 -7.51
CA ILE A 152 2.47 14.31 -8.62
C ILE A 152 1.69 13.09 -8.11
N ALA A 153 2.22 12.44 -7.06
CA ALA A 153 1.57 11.30 -6.45
C ALA A 153 0.17 11.63 -5.91
N ASP A 154 0.02 12.78 -5.24
CA ASP A 154 -1.26 13.24 -4.69
C ASP A 154 -2.28 13.56 -5.77
N ILE A 155 -1.86 14.19 -6.86
CA ILE A 155 -2.72 14.45 -8.02
C ILE A 155 -3.21 13.13 -8.63
N CYS A 156 -2.31 12.17 -8.86
CA CYS A 156 -2.66 10.87 -9.41
C CYS A 156 -3.59 10.07 -8.48
N ASN A 157 -3.35 10.12 -7.17
CA ASN A 157 -4.21 9.50 -6.16
C ASN A 157 -5.62 10.12 -6.16
N GLY A 158 -5.71 11.45 -6.25
CA GLY A 158 -7.00 12.15 -6.36
C GLY A 158 -7.79 11.73 -7.59
N LEU A 159 -7.11 11.63 -8.74
CA LEU A 159 -7.73 11.16 -9.98
C LEU A 159 -8.22 9.71 -9.89
N MET A 160 -7.49 8.84 -9.19
CA MET A 160 -7.86 7.44 -8.99
C MET A 160 -9.06 7.29 -8.03
N ALA A 161 -9.20 8.19 -7.06
CA ALA A 161 -10.28 8.14 -6.08
C ALA A 161 -11.67 8.37 -6.73
N ILE A 162 -11.77 9.24 -7.73
CA ILE A 162 -13.04 9.60 -8.38
C ILE A 162 -13.75 8.38 -8.98
N PRO A 163 -13.15 7.61 -9.91
CA PRO A 163 -13.81 6.44 -10.49
C PRO A 163 -14.08 5.35 -9.45
N ASN A 164 -13.21 5.21 -8.44
CA ASN A 164 -13.41 4.24 -7.37
C ASN A 164 -14.64 4.57 -6.52
N LEU A 165 -14.84 5.83 -6.15
CA LEU A 165 -16.03 6.25 -5.40
C LEU A 165 -17.33 6.04 -6.22
N ILE A 166 -17.30 6.33 -7.50
CA ILE A 166 -18.45 6.08 -8.39
C ILE A 166 -18.76 4.57 -8.43
N ALA A 167 -17.75 3.72 -8.57
CA ALA A 167 -17.91 2.27 -8.58
C ALA A 167 -18.46 1.74 -7.25
N LEU A 168 -17.97 2.23 -6.12
CA LEU A 168 -18.43 1.82 -4.78
C LEU A 168 -19.91 2.18 -4.56
N ILE A 169 -20.34 3.37 -4.97
CA ILE A 169 -21.73 3.81 -4.86
C ILE A 169 -22.62 2.96 -5.76
N ALA A 170 -22.21 2.70 -7.00
CA ALA A 170 -22.98 1.91 -7.96
C ALA A 170 -23.12 0.43 -7.54
N LEU A 171 -22.08 -0.14 -6.94
CA LEU A 171 -22.05 -1.55 -6.54
C LEU A 171 -22.54 -1.80 -5.11
N ASN A 172 -22.90 -0.77 -4.35
CA ASN A 172 -23.31 -0.90 -2.95
C ASN A 172 -24.44 -1.95 -2.76
N GLY A 173 -25.47 -1.93 -3.62
CA GLY A 173 -26.57 -2.91 -3.55
C GLY A 173 -26.10 -4.36 -3.78
N VAL A 174 -25.14 -4.57 -4.67
CA VAL A 174 -24.57 -5.90 -4.94
C VAL A 174 -23.79 -6.39 -3.74
N VAL A 175 -22.97 -5.52 -3.14
CA VAL A 175 -22.17 -5.85 -1.96
C VAL A 175 -23.05 -6.25 -0.77
N VAL A 176 -24.13 -5.53 -0.51
CA VAL A 176 -25.08 -5.85 0.56
C VAL A 176 -25.72 -7.22 0.33
N ASN A 177 -26.26 -7.46 -0.87
CA ASN A 177 -26.93 -8.72 -1.19
C ASN A 177 -25.99 -9.94 -1.09
N GLU A 178 -24.75 -9.82 -1.57
CA GLU A 178 -23.77 -10.92 -1.50
C GLU A 178 -23.32 -11.17 -0.06
N THR A 179 -23.19 -10.10 0.73
CA THR A 179 -22.82 -10.23 2.15
C THR A 179 -23.92 -10.94 2.94
N ASP A 180 -25.18 -10.56 2.77
CA ASP A 180 -26.31 -11.20 3.43
C ASP A 180 -26.42 -12.69 3.04
N SER A 181 -26.30 -12.97 1.74
CA SER A 181 -26.29 -14.35 1.23
C SER A 181 -25.14 -15.22 1.78
N PHE A 182 -23.97 -14.60 2.03
CA PHE A 182 -22.84 -15.29 2.62
C PHE A 182 -23.08 -15.67 4.08
N PHE A 183 -23.61 -14.76 4.88
CA PHE A 183 -23.90 -15.02 6.28
C PHE A 183 -25.07 -16.02 6.45
N GLU A 184 -26.09 -15.94 5.64
CA GLU A 184 -27.18 -16.93 5.64
C GLU A 184 -26.68 -18.34 5.31
N ARG A 185 -25.84 -18.50 4.31
CA ARG A 185 -25.18 -19.79 3.98
C ARG A 185 -24.29 -20.32 5.10
N GLY A 186 -23.62 -19.43 5.84
CA GLY A 186 -22.79 -19.78 7.00
C GLY A 186 -23.62 -20.32 8.17
N VAL A 187 -24.78 -19.74 8.43
CA VAL A 187 -25.70 -20.18 9.50
C VAL A 187 -26.31 -21.55 9.19
N HIS A 188 -26.64 -21.82 7.93
CA HIS A 188 -27.20 -23.12 7.53
C HIS A 188 -26.19 -24.29 7.54
N LYS A 189 -24.88 -24.01 7.46
CA LYS A 189 -23.83 -25.05 7.56
C LYS A 189 -23.49 -25.47 8.99
N GLN A 190 -23.95 -24.72 10.00
CA GLN A 190 -23.72 -25.02 11.42
C GLN A 190 -24.89 -25.72 12.10
N LYS A 191 -25.99 -25.97 11.39
CA LYS A 191 -27.10 -26.85 11.81
C LYS A 191 -26.99 -28.19 11.08
#